data_f9297fa4b93a796434ed168c4f78d0e5
#
_entry.id   f9297fa4b93a796434ed168c4f78d0e5
#
_cell.length_a   1.000
_cell.length_b   1.000
_cell.length_c   1.000
_cell.angle_alpha   90.00
_cell.angle_beta   90.00
_cell.angle_gamma   90.00
#
_symmetry.space_group_name_H-M   'P 1'
#
loop_
_entity.id
_entity.type
_entity.pdbx_description
1 polymer ?
#
loop_
_entity_poly.entity_id
_entity_poly.type
_entity_poly.pdbx_seq_one_letter_code
_entity_poly.pdbx_strand_id
1 'polypeptide(L)'
;MIASRDIRLLLEIGSFLGGSARQWIEASPNVAVICIDPWLDISGPRPLMDAHPVGRLFGQQLRCPGGLYDSFLSSMWELKASVTPVRGKAADLLSGLHQLGLRPDLIYIDADKKGDEIAICDELFPDALIGGDDWNWSDGYDFAIRNPARKSAFKRKRFLKHFGNTWLIDDRPWSLSERMLQLKDAPRGYAQIMHSFLRRMIGKTSGGTRRKVRSSTVV
;
A
#
# COMPACT_ATOMS: atom_id res chain seq x y z
N MET A 1 -3.20 -4.88 16.68
CA MET A 1 -2.65 -3.51 16.66
C MET A 1 -3.77 -2.47 16.87
N ILE A 2 -4.73 -2.34 15.95
CA ILE A 2 -5.84 -1.37 16.09
C ILE A 2 -6.68 -1.64 17.34
N ALA A 3 -7.07 -2.89 17.57
CA ALA A 3 -7.89 -3.26 18.73
C ALA A 3 -7.26 -2.96 20.11
N SER A 4 -5.95 -2.74 20.18
CA SER A 4 -5.23 -2.40 21.41
C SER A 4 -4.99 -0.89 21.58
N ARG A 5 -5.50 -0.09 20.66
CA ARG A 5 -5.40 1.38 20.63
C ARG A 5 -6.76 1.97 20.34
N ASP A 6 -7.04 3.13 20.90
CA ASP A 6 -8.27 3.89 20.61
C ASP A 6 -8.12 4.62 19.26
N ILE A 7 -8.03 3.87 18.17
CA ILE A 7 -8.02 4.42 16.81
C ILE A 7 -9.46 4.65 16.38
N ARG A 8 -9.84 5.90 16.22
CA ARG A 8 -11.17 6.32 15.79
C ARG A 8 -11.22 6.77 14.34
N LEU A 9 -10.13 7.35 13.85
CA LEU A 9 -10.00 7.81 12.48
C LEU A 9 -8.75 7.23 11.83
N LEU A 10 -8.96 6.40 10.82
CA LEU A 10 -7.92 5.83 9.99
C LEU A 10 -7.96 6.47 8.61
N LEU A 11 -6.82 6.93 8.13
CA LEU A 11 -6.62 7.38 6.76
C LEU A 11 -5.88 6.28 6.00
N GLU A 12 -6.52 5.70 4.98
CA GLU A 12 -5.92 4.71 4.11
C GLU A 12 -5.57 5.33 2.76
N ILE A 13 -4.34 5.16 2.34
CA ILE A 13 -3.80 5.64 1.07
C ILE A 13 -3.50 4.44 0.18
N GLY A 14 -4.24 4.30 -0.93
CA GLY A 14 -4.19 3.13 -1.79
C GLY A 14 -5.20 2.06 -1.37
N SER A 15 -6.48 2.38 -1.42
CA SER A 15 -7.55 1.49 -0.94
C SER A 15 -7.98 0.42 -1.94
N PHE A 16 -7.67 0.57 -3.22
CA PHE A 16 -8.03 -0.36 -4.29
C PHE A 16 -9.49 -0.82 -4.22
N LEU A 17 -9.76 -2.10 -3.85
CA LEU A 17 -11.11 -2.66 -3.70
C LEU A 17 -11.63 -2.63 -2.25
N GLY A 18 -10.92 -2.01 -1.32
CA GLY A 18 -11.33 -1.84 0.08
C GLY A 18 -11.07 -3.06 0.98
N GLY A 19 -10.23 -4.01 0.55
CA GLY A 19 -9.97 -5.23 1.33
C GLY A 19 -9.36 -4.95 2.71
N SER A 20 -8.37 -4.08 2.78
CA SER A 20 -7.75 -3.63 4.03
C SER A 20 -8.70 -2.77 4.86
N ALA A 21 -9.42 -1.82 4.23
CA ALA A 21 -10.41 -0.99 4.90
C ALA A 21 -11.47 -1.84 5.63
N ARG A 22 -11.96 -2.90 4.98
CA ARG A 22 -12.88 -3.88 5.61
C ARG A 22 -12.27 -4.51 6.84
N GLN A 23 -11.03 -4.99 6.75
CA GLN A 23 -10.34 -5.63 7.87
C GLN A 23 -10.16 -4.67 9.06
N TRP A 24 -9.91 -3.39 8.80
CA TRP A 24 -9.80 -2.39 9.86
C TRP A 24 -11.11 -2.20 10.61
N ILE A 25 -12.21 -2.09 9.89
CA ILE A 25 -13.56 -1.91 10.48
C ILE A 25 -13.99 -3.16 11.24
N GLU A 26 -13.77 -4.35 10.69
CA GLU A 26 -14.06 -5.62 11.35
C GLU A 26 -13.24 -5.81 12.65
N ALA A 27 -11.98 -5.36 12.65
CA ALA A 27 -11.11 -5.41 13.83
C ALA A 27 -11.46 -4.36 14.89
N SER A 28 -12.09 -3.24 14.51
CA SER A 28 -12.48 -2.14 15.40
C SER A 28 -13.75 -1.47 14.88
N PRO A 29 -14.94 -1.90 15.33
CA PRO A 29 -16.23 -1.40 14.82
C PRO A 29 -16.45 0.11 14.99
N ASN A 30 -15.69 0.77 15.86
CA ASN A 30 -15.80 2.21 16.11
C ASN A 30 -14.86 3.06 15.24
N VAL A 31 -14.06 2.43 14.35
CA VAL A 31 -13.16 3.15 13.47
C VAL A 31 -13.92 3.70 12.26
N ALA A 32 -13.70 4.98 11.96
CA ALA A 32 -14.02 5.55 10.66
C ALA A 32 -12.80 5.49 9.76
N VAL A 33 -12.98 5.10 8.50
CA VAL A 33 -11.90 4.97 7.52
C VAL A 33 -12.13 5.94 6.36
N ILE A 34 -11.17 6.82 6.13
CA ILE A 34 -11.11 7.63 4.92
C ILE A 34 -10.21 6.90 3.93
N CYS A 35 -10.76 6.51 2.79
CA CYS A 35 -10.07 5.77 1.75
C CYS A 35 -9.67 6.72 0.62
N ILE A 36 -8.38 6.94 0.42
CA ILE A 36 -7.86 7.73 -0.70
C ILE A 36 -7.29 6.79 -1.75
N ASP A 37 -7.82 6.90 -2.98
CA ASP A 37 -7.30 6.19 -4.14
C ASP A 37 -7.69 6.98 -5.41
N PRO A 38 -6.88 7.06 -6.43
CA PRO A 38 -7.27 7.66 -7.70
C PRO A 38 -8.31 6.83 -8.43
N TRP A 39 -8.44 5.54 -8.14
CA TRP A 39 -9.29 4.57 -8.84
C TRP A 39 -9.26 4.77 -10.35
N LEU A 40 -8.02 4.83 -10.87
CA LEU A 40 -7.81 4.98 -12.31
C LEU A 40 -8.21 3.71 -13.05
N ASP A 41 -8.78 3.88 -14.21
CA ASP A 41 -9.15 2.76 -15.05
C ASP A 41 -7.94 1.87 -15.35
N ILE A 42 -8.12 0.58 -15.17
CA ILE A 42 -7.07 -0.40 -15.42
C ILE A 42 -7.00 -0.65 -16.93
N SER A 43 -6.08 0.02 -17.60
CA SER A 43 -5.77 -0.23 -18.99
C SER A 43 -4.62 -1.24 -19.13
N GLY A 44 -4.80 -2.21 -20.04
CA GLY A 44 -3.76 -3.17 -20.39
C GLY A 44 -3.80 -4.50 -19.60
N PRO A 45 -2.96 -5.48 -20.01
CA PRO A 45 -2.92 -6.80 -19.42
C PRO A 45 -2.32 -6.76 -18.01
N ARG A 46 -2.94 -7.48 -17.09
CA ARG A 46 -2.44 -7.72 -15.73
C ARG A 46 -2.20 -9.22 -15.54
N PRO A 47 -0.99 -9.74 -15.85
CA PRO A 47 -0.74 -11.19 -15.94
C PRO A 47 -1.11 -11.97 -14.68
N LEU A 48 -0.96 -11.41 -13.48
CA LEU A 48 -1.32 -12.08 -12.23
C LEU A 48 -2.84 -12.16 -12.03
N MET A 49 -3.59 -11.12 -12.44
CA MET A 49 -5.05 -11.13 -12.40
C MET A 49 -5.62 -11.99 -13.54
N ASP A 50 -5.01 -11.92 -14.73
CA ASP A 50 -5.47 -12.67 -15.92
C ASP A 50 -5.21 -14.18 -15.81
N ALA A 51 -4.23 -14.60 -15.01
CA ALA A 51 -3.93 -16.02 -14.77
C ALA A 51 -4.93 -16.70 -13.84
N HIS A 52 -5.62 -15.95 -12.97
CA HIS A 52 -6.55 -16.54 -11.99
C HIS A 52 -8.00 -16.50 -12.53
N PRO A 53 -8.79 -17.60 -12.40
CA PRO A 53 -10.18 -17.63 -12.89
C PRO A 53 -11.05 -16.49 -12.36
N VAL A 54 -10.96 -16.19 -11.05
CA VAL A 54 -11.64 -15.06 -10.40
C VAL A 54 -11.09 -13.74 -10.91
N GLY A 55 -9.79 -13.64 -11.13
CA GLY A 55 -9.15 -12.44 -11.69
C GLY A 55 -9.54 -12.15 -13.13
N ARG A 56 -9.90 -13.17 -13.94
CA ARG A 56 -10.43 -12.96 -15.29
C ARG A 56 -11.82 -12.33 -15.28
N LEU A 57 -12.69 -12.76 -14.38
CA LEU A 57 -14.03 -12.17 -14.21
C LEU A 57 -13.94 -10.75 -13.64
N PHE A 58 -13.17 -10.55 -12.57
CA PHE A 58 -12.90 -9.22 -12.02
C PHE A 58 -12.19 -8.33 -13.03
N GLY A 59 -11.23 -8.86 -13.80
CA GLY A 59 -10.49 -8.12 -14.81
C GLY A 59 -11.39 -7.50 -15.88
N GLN A 60 -12.46 -8.14 -16.27
CA GLN A 60 -13.43 -7.57 -17.22
C GLN A 60 -14.18 -6.39 -16.60
N GLN A 61 -14.70 -6.54 -15.39
CA GLN A 61 -15.42 -5.48 -14.69
C GLN A 61 -14.49 -4.27 -14.37
N LEU A 62 -13.24 -4.53 -13.94
CA LEU A 62 -12.27 -3.49 -13.63
C LEU A 62 -11.75 -2.73 -14.86
N ARG A 63 -11.94 -3.29 -16.07
CA ARG A 63 -11.57 -2.65 -17.34
C ARG A 63 -12.68 -1.75 -17.93
N CYS A 64 -13.88 -1.82 -17.37
CA CYS A 64 -14.94 -0.87 -17.74
C CYS A 64 -14.59 0.52 -17.21
N PRO A 65 -14.95 1.61 -17.91
CA PRO A 65 -14.80 2.96 -17.38
C PRO A 65 -15.45 3.09 -16.01
N GLY A 66 -14.70 3.57 -15.02
CA GLY A 66 -15.16 3.67 -13.64
C GLY A 66 -15.21 2.35 -12.86
N GLY A 67 -14.98 1.20 -13.50
CA GLY A 67 -15.23 -0.13 -12.94
C GLY A 67 -14.46 -0.43 -11.64
N LEU A 68 -13.27 0.13 -11.47
CA LEU A 68 -12.52 -0.02 -10.22
C LEU A 68 -13.20 0.72 -9.06
N TYR A 69 -13.63 1.96 -9.28
CA TYR A 69 -14.33 2.75 -8.26
C TYR A 69 -15.69 2.15 -7.90
N ASP A 70 -16.47 1.75 -8.91
CA ASP A 70 -17.77 1.11 -8.72
C ASP A 70 -17.64 -0.22 -7.96
N SER A 71 -16.58 -0.98 -8.24
CA SER A 71 -16.28 -2.22 -7.52
C SER A 71 -15.90 -1.95 -6.06
N PHE A 72 -15.13 -0.89 -5.78
CA PHE A 72 -14.86 -0.45 -4.42
C PHE A 72 -16.16 -0.06 -3.70
N LEU A 73 -16.99 0.79 -4.30
CA LEU A 73 -18.27 1.20 -3.69
C LEU A 73 -19.17 0.01 -3.39
N SER A 74 -19.27 -0.94 -4.33
CA SER A 74 -20.05 -2.16 -4.14
C SER A 74 -19.51 -3.03 -3.01
N SER A 75 -18.18 -3.22 -2.95
CA SER A 75 -17.55 -4.04 -1.91
C SER A 75 -17.69 -3.43 -0.51
N MET A 76 -17.73 -2.11 -0.41
CA MET A 76 -17.81 -1.39 0.86
C MET A 76 -19.23 -0.94 1.21
N TRP A 77 -20.24 -1.27 0.41
CA TRP A 77 -21.60 -0.78 0.57
C TRP A 77 -22.20 -1.07 1.94
N GLU A 78 -22.01 -2.26 2.49
CA GLU A 78 -22.48 -2.65 3.80
C GLU A 78 -21.79 -1.87 4.94
N LEU A 79 -20.59 -1.36 4.70
CA LEU A 79 -19.76 -0.60 5.64
C LEU A 79 -19.79 0.90 5.39
N LYS A 80 -20.68 1.40 4.53
CA LYS A 80 -20.74 2.80 4.09
C LYS A 80 -20.88 3.83 5.23
N ALA A 81 -21.38 3.43 6.39
CA ALA A 81 -21.45 4.30 7.56
C ALA A 81 -20.08 4.58 8.21
N SER A 82 -19.10 3.70 7.96
CA SER A 82 -17.75 3.78 8.51
C SER A 82 -16.68 4.12 7.48
N VAL A 83 -17.06 4.24 6.19
CA VAL A 83 -16.11 4.47 5.09
C VAL A 83 -16.45 5.74 4.33
N THR A 84 -15.43 6.57 4.11
CA THR A 84 -15.53 7.76 3.26
C THR A 84 -14.52 7.65 2.11
N PRO A 85 -14.97 7.39 0.87
CA PRO A 85 -14.08 7.39 -0.29
C PRO A 85 -13.73 8.83 -0.72
N VAL A 86 -12.45 9.06 -0.99
CA VAL A 86 -11.94 10.33 -1.52
C VAL A 86 -11.13 10.02 -2.78
N ARG A 87 -11.70 10.32 -3.94
CA ARG A 87 -11.08 9.98 -5.23
C ARG A 87 -10.02 10.98 -5.63
N GLY A 88 -8.78 10.52 -5.78
CA GLY A 88 -7.64 11.32 -6.25
C GLY A 88 -6.32 10.79 -5.74
N LYS A 89 -5.22 11.41 -6.19
CA LYS A 89 -3.88 11.06 -5.69
C LYS A 89 -3.68 11.67 -4.31
N ALA A 90 -3.11 10.90 -3.40
CA ALA A 90 -2.84 11.35 -2.03
C ALA A 90 -2.00 12.64 -2.00
N ALA A 91 -0.95 12.72 -2.83
CA ALA A 91 -0.09 13.90 -2.91
C ALA A 91 -0.85 15.21 -3.20
N ASP A 92 -1.93 15.13 -3.99
CA ASP A 92 -2.73 16.29 -4.39
C ASP A 92 -3.79 16.64 -3.33
N LEU A 93 -4.23 15.67 -2.54
CA LEU A 93 -5.37 15.80 -1.63
C LEU A 93 -5.00 16.07 -0.17
N LEU A 94 -3.89 15.50 0.32
CA LEU A 94 -3.56 15.50 1.75
C LEU A 94 -3.45 16.90 2.36
N SER A 95 -2.85 17.85 1.64
CA SER A 95 -2.73 19.23 2.13
C SER A 95 -4.10 19.89 2.30
N GLY A 96 -5.01 19.75 1.33
CA GLY A 96 -6.37 20.27 1.43
C GLY A 96 -7.18 19.62 2.55
N LEU A 97 -7.09 18.30 2.68
CA LEU A 97 -7.74 17.58 3.77
C LEU A 97 -7.23 18.00 5.15
N HIS A 98 -5.92 18.22 5.29
CA HIS A 98 -5.34 18.76 6.51
C HIS A 98 -5.86 20.16 6.84
N GLN A 99 -5.97 21.05 5.84
CA GLN A 99 -6.52 22.40 5.99
C GLN A 99 -8.00 22.38 6.39
N LEU A 100 -8.76 21.40 5.91
CA LEU A 100 -10.15 21.16 6.31
C LEU A 100 -10.29 20.54 7.71
N GLY A 101 -9.20 20.34 8.42
CA GLY A 101 -9.22 19.87 9.80
C GLY A 101 -9.08 18.35 9.97
N LEU A 102 -8.75 17.60 8.92
CA LEU A 102 -8.48 16.16 9.04
C LEU A 102 -7.33 15.93 10.04
N ARG A 103 -7.55 15.05 11.02
CA ARG A 103 -6.56 14.65 12.03
C ARG A 103 -6.71 13.15 12.29
N PRO A 104 -6.06 12.30 11.45
CA PRO A 104 -6.13 10.85 11.63
C PRO A 104 -5.31 10.39 12.84
N ASP A 105 -5.78 9.35 13.52
CA ASP A 105 -5.03 8.66 14.56
C ASP A 105 -3.98 7.72 13.96
N LEU A 106 -4.34 7.10 12.82
CA LEU A 106 -3.49 6.18 12.08
C LEU A 106 -3.59 6.47 10.58
N ILE A 107 -2.44 6.49 9.91
CA ILE A 107 -2.33 6.53 8.46
C ILE A 107 -1.75 5.20 7.99
N TYR A 108 -2.43 4.54 7.08
CA TYR A 108 -1.99 3.30 6.44
C TYR A 108 -1.71 3.54 4.96
N ILE A 109 -0.49 3.24 4.53
CA ILE A 109 0.00 3.53 3.17
C ILE A 109 0.25 2.22 2.43
N ASP A 110 -0.55 1.98 1.40
CA ASP A 110 -0.42 0.85 0.45
C ASP A 110 -0.64 1.34 -0.98
N ALA A 111 0.06 2.39 -1.38
CA ALA A 111 -0.09 3.05 -2.67
C ALA A 111 1.15 2.91 -3.55
N ASP A 112 1.70 4.04 -4.01
CA ASP A 112 2.91 4.09 -4.82
C ASP A 112 4.12 3.62 -4.01
N LYS A 113 4.95 2.80 -4.63
CA LYS A 113 6.14 2.18 -3.98
C LYS A 113 7.34 3.14 -3.91
N LYS A 114 7.13 4.45 -3.99
CA LYS A 114 8.19 5.47 -3.93
C LYS A 114 8.46 6.01 -2.53
N GLY A 115 7.46 5.88 -1.63
CA GLY A 115 7.57 6.36 -0.25
C GLY A 115 7.44 7.87 -0.07
N ASP A 116 7.04 8.61 -1.11
CA ASP A 116 6.85 10.05 -1.05
C ASP A 116 5.70 10.42 -0.10
N GLU A 117 4.65 9.58 -0.04
CA GLU A 117 3.52 9.75 0.86
C GLU A 117 3.93 9.71 2.33
N ILE A 118 4.98 8.96 2.69
CA ILE A 118 5.49 8.92 4.07
C ILE A 118 5.99 10.31 4.47
N ALA A 119 6.72 11.00 3.60
CA ALA A 119 7.25 12.32 3.88
C ALA A 119 6.14 13.37 4.02
N ILE A 120 5.13 13.33 3.14
CA ILE A 120 3.98 14.22 3.18
C ILE A 120 3.17 14.00 4.47
N CYS A 121 2.89 12.75 4.80
CA CYS A 121 2.17 12.40 6.04
C CYS A 121 2.97 12.77 7.30
N ASP A 122 4.29 12.64 7.25
CA ASP A 122 5.19 13.01 8.33
C ASP A 122 5.16 14.52 8.63
N GLU A 123 4.98 15.32 7.62
CA GLU A 123 4.90 16.78 7.73
C GLU A 123 3.51 17.25 8.18
N LEU A 124 2.46 16.75 7.52
CA LEU A 124 1.10 17.22 7.75
C LEU A 124 0.46 16.65 9.01
N PHE A 125 0.80 15.43 9.42
CA PHE A 125 0.15 14.71 10.52
C PHE A 125 1.19 14.20 11.54
N PRO A 126 1.89 15.10 12.25
CA PRO A 126 2.99 14.72 13.15
C PRO A 126 2.56 13.83 14.31
N ASP A 127 1.30 13.91 14.73
CA ASP A 127 0.77 13.14 15.85
C ASP A 127 0.26 11.76 15.45
N ALA A 128 -0.12 11.56 14.17
CA ALA A 128 -0.63 10.30 13.68
C ALA A 128 0.41 9.17 13.78
N LEU A 129 -0.05 7.96 14.02
CA LEU A 129 0.74 6.77 13.73
C LEU A 129 0.83 6.61 12.20
N ILE A 130 1.97 6.17 11.69
CA ILE A 130 2.14 5.92 10.26
C ILE A 130 2.58 4.48 10.07
N GLY A 131 1.85 3.74 9.26
CA GLY A 131 2.19 2.38 8.87
C GLY A 131 1.85 2.11 7.43
N GLY A 132 2.10 0.90 6.97
CA GLY A 132 1.77 0.52 5.60
C GLY A 132 2.22 -0.89 5.26
N ASP A 133 2.07 -1.23 3.98
CA ASP A 133 2.52 -2.50 3.43
C ASP A 133 3.85 -2.37 2.66
N ASP A 134 4.24 -3.45 1.99
CA ASP A 134 5.40 -3.50 1.11
C ASP A 134 6.77 -3.26 1.77
N TRP A 135 6.89 -3.60 3.07
CA TRP A 135 8.18 -3.54 3.77
C TRP A 135 9.31 -4.27 3.02
N ASN A 136 8.98 -5.38 2.36
CA ASN A 136 9.93 -6.20 1.60
C ASN A 136 9.96 -5.87 0.11
N TRP A 137 9.21 -4.86 -0.33
CA TRP A 137 9.25 -4.44 -1.72
C TRP A 137 10.63 -3.84 -2.05
N SER A 138 11.22 -4.30 -3.14
CA SER A 138 12.47 -3.75 -3.62
C SER A 138 12.51 -3.74 -5.15
N ASP A 139 12.93 -2.61 -5.72
CA ASP A 139 13.19 -2.41 -7.14
C ASP A 139 14.69 -2.53 -7.45
N GLY A 140 15.27 -3.70 -7.18
CA GLY A 140 16.68 -3.92 -7.29
C GLY A 140 17.39 -3.85 -5.94
N TYR A 141 18.28 -2.90 -5.75
CA TYR A 141 19.04 -2.74 -4.52
C TYR A 141 18.40 -1.77 -3.53
N ASP A 142 17.33 -1.08 -3.94
CA ASP A 142 16.68 -0.07 -3.11
C ASP A 142 15.37 -0.60 -2.54
N PHE A 143 15.24 -0.41 -1.23
CA PHE A 143 14.01 -0.69 -0.50
C PHE A 143 13.24 0.63 -0.36
N ALA A 144 12.46 0.95 -1.38
CA ALA A 144 11.80 2.24 -1.53
C ALA A 144 11.02 2.70 -0.28
N ILE A 145 10.43 1.76 0.47
CA ILE A 145 9.65 2.05 1.68
C ILE A 145 10.54 2.12 2.94
N ARG A 146 11.55 1.26 3.05
CA ARG A 146 12.34 1.13 4.28
C ARG A 146 13.12 2.38 4.65
N ASN A 147 13.72 3.03 3.67
CA ASN A 147 14.54 4.21 3.93
C ASN A 147 13.70 5.42 4.35
N PRO A 148 12.59 5.80 3.65
CA PRO A 148 11.68 6.82 4.12
C PRO A 148 11.08 6.52 5.50
N ALA A 149 10.64 5.28 5.77
CA ALA A 149 10.09 4.89 7.06
C ALA A 149 11.12 5.00 8.20
N ARG A 150 12.37 4.59 7.98
CA ARG A 150 13.46 4.77 8.96
C ARG A 150 13.76 6.24 9.24
N LYS A 151 13.82 7.06 8.18
CA LYS A 151 14.05 8.50 8.29
C LYS A 151 12.94 9.18 9.09
N SER A 152 11.67 8.85 8.80
CA SER A 152 10.51 9.37 9.52
C SER A 152 10.51 8.91 10.99
N ALA A 153 10.74 7.63 11.27
CA ALA A 153 10.82 7.12 12.62
C ALA A 153 11.93 7.81 13.45
N PHE A 154 13.09 8.03 12.85
CA PHE A 154 14.20 8.75 13.49
C PHE A 154 13.85 10.21 13.77
N LYS A 155 13.31 10.94 12.79
CA LYS A 155 12.87 12.34 12.92
C LYS A 155 11.83 12.50 14.04
N ARG A 156 10.88 11.57 14.12
CA ARG A 156 9.80 11.57 15.12
C ARG A 156 10.23 11.03 16.49
N LYS A 157 11.43 10.46 16.62
CA LYS A 157 11.91 9.74 17.82
C LYS A 157 10.94 8.62 18.21
N ARG A 158 10.44 7.88 17.22
CA ARG A 158 9.49 6.77 17.36
C ARG A 158 10.14 5.44 16.99
N PHE A 159 9.48 4.35 17.34
CA PHE A 159 9.96 3.00 17.09
C PHE A 159 9.43 2.47 15.75
N LEU A 160 10.32 2.07 14.86
CA LEU A 160 9.94 1.40 13.63
C LEU A 160 9.77 -0.10 13.88
N LYS A 161 8.58 -0.60 13.66
CA LYS A 161 8.20 -2.01 13.79
C LYS A 161 7.85 -2.56 12.42
N HIS A 162 8.09 -3.85 12.20
CA HIS A 162 7.63 -4.54 11.00
C HIS A 162 7.23 -5.98 11.31
N PHE A 163 6.20 -6.47 10.64
CA PHE A 163 5.61 -7.81 10.79
C PHE A 163 5.34 -8.34 9.38
N GLY A 164 6.15 -9.30 8.91
CA GLY A 164 6.08 -9.74 7.53
C GLY A 164 6.33 -8.59 6.55
N ASN A 165 5.31 -8.25 5.77
CA ASN A 165 5.35 -7.17 4.78
C ASN A 165 4.82 -5.83 5.31
N THR A 166 4.14 -5.82 6.45
CA THR A 166 3.55 -4.62 7.08
C THR A 166 4.54 -3.96 8.02
N TRP A 167 4.53 -2.63 8.08
CA TRP A 167 5.36 -1.83 8.96
C TRP A 167 4.56 -0.77 9.72
N LEU A 168 5.12 -0.25 10.83
CA LEU A 168 4.51 0.78 11.67
C LEU A 168 5.58 1.64 12.33
N ILE A 169 5.41 2.95 12.28
CA ILE A 169 6.14 3.93 13.10
C ILE A 169 5.29 4.17 14.35
N ASP A 170 5.74 3.63 15.48
CA ASP A 170 5.00 3.51 16.73
C ASP A 170 5.58 4.43 17.81
N ASP A 171 4.74 4.99 18.64
CA ASP A 171 5.12 5.74 19.85
C ASP A 171 5.53 4.83 21.01
N ARG A 172 5.17 3.54 20.97
CA ARG A 172 5.47 2.54 21.98
C ARG A 172 6.66 1.66 21.59
N PRO A 173 7.55 1.30 22.52
CA PRO A 173 8.63 0.37 22.24
C PRO A 173 8.07 -1.02 21.88
N TRP A 174 8.93 -1.87 21.31
CA TRP A 174 8.60 -3.26 21.05
C TRP A 174 8.23 -4.00 22.33
N SER A 175 7.03 -4.58 22.39
CA SER A 175 6.66 -5.55 23.41
C SER A 175 7.28 -6.92 23.17
N LEU A 176 7.32 -7.76 24.17
CA LEU A 176 7.83 -9.14 24.04
C LEU A 176 6.99 -9.95 23.02
N SER A 177 5.67 -9.80 23.08
CA SER A 177 4.74 -10.47 22.14
C SER A 177 4.96 -10.04 20.68
N GLU A 178 5.17 -8.76 20.43
CA GLU A 178 5.49 -8.24 19.10
C GLU A 178 6.81 -8.77 18.56
N ARG A 179 7.85 -8.86 19.42
CA ARG A 179 9.14 -9.47 19.04
C ARG A 179 8.99 -10.95 18.69
N MET A 180 8.16 -11.68 19.43
CA MET A 180 7.89 -13.09 19.14
C MET A 180 7.15 -13.26 17.81
N LEU A 181 6.19 -12.36 17.47
CA LEU A 181 5.52 -12.35 16.16
C LEU A 181 6.52 -12.06 15.05
N GLN A 182 7.39 -11.06 15.21
CA GLN A 182 8.42 -10.74 14.22
C GLN A 182 9.31 -11.96 13.91
N LEU A 183 9.72 -12.70 14.94
CA LEU A 183 10.55 -13.90 14.77
C LEU A 183 9.83 -15.01 14.01
N LYS A 184 8.52 -15.18 14.20
CA LYS A 184 7.71 -16.15 13.44
C LYS A 184 7.55 -15.78 11.96
N ASP A 185 7.47 -14.48 11.66
CA ASP A 185 7.30 -13.97 10.30
C ASP A 185 8.61 -13.77 9.54
N ALA A 186 9.76 -13.78 10.22
CA ALA A 186 11.07 -13.61 9.61
C ALA A 186 11.34 -14.57 8.44
N PRO A 187 11.05 -15.89 8.53
CA PRO A 187 11.25 -16.81 7.42
C PRO A 187 10.41 -16.48 6.18
N ARG A 188 9.17 -16.00 6.36
CA ARG A 188 8.30 -15.58 5.25
C ARG A 188 8.82 -14.34 4.54
N GLY A 189 9.32 -13.37 5.29
CA GLY A 189 9.95 -12.17 4.76
C GLY A 189 11.18 -12.51 3.91
N TYR A 190 12.05 -13.39 4.39
CA TYR A 190 13.21 -13.88 3.60
C TYR A 190 12.81 -14.62 2.33
N ALA A 191 11.78 -15.46 2.39
CA ALA A 191 11.26 -16.18 1.23
C ALA A 191 10.73 -15.21 0.15
N GLN A 192 10.05 -14.14 0.52
CA GLN A 192 9.58 -13.09 -0.40
C GLN A 192 10.75 -12.34 -1.05
N ILE A 193 11.77 -11.97 -0.28
CA ILE A 193 12.98 -11.32 -0.79
C ILE A 193 13.70 -12.23 -1.79
N MET A 194 13.90 -13.50 -1.43
CA MET A 194 14.54 -14.49 -2.31
C MET A 194 13.73 -14.73 -3.59
N HIS A 195 12.41 -14.82 -3.49
CA HIS A 195 11.54 -14.98 -4.64
C HIS A 195 11.59 -13.78 -5.60
N SER A 196 11.59 -12.56 -5.08
CA SER A 196 11.75 -11.34 -5.90
C SER A 196 13.13 -11.26 -6.55
N PHE A 197 14.18 -11.65 -5.84
CA PHE A 197 15.54 -11.74 -6.38
C PHE A 197 15.67 -12.76 -7.52
N LEU A 198 15.12 -13.97 -7.34
CA LEU A 198 15.12 -15.03 -8.36
C LEU A 198 14.33 -14.62 -9.61
N ARG A 199 13.17 -14.01 -9.47
CA ARG A 199 12.39 -13.51 -10.61
C ARG A 199 13.17 -12.49 -11.46
N ARG A 200 13.97 -11.64 -10.82
CA ARG A 200 14.79 -10.66 -11.53
C ARG A 200 15.97 -11.30 -12.26
N MET A 201 16.59 -12.30 -11.67
CA MET A 201 17.67 -13.03 -12.34
C MET A 201 17.15 -13.72 -13.60
N ILE A 202 16.00 -14.39 -13.52
CA ILE A 202 15.38 -15.08 -14.66
C ILE A 202 14.90 -14.08 -15.73
N GLY A 203 14.32 -12.94 -15.32
CA GLY A 203 13.87 -11.90 -16.26
C GLY A 203 14.99 -11.20 -17.01
N LYS A 204 16.20 -11.11 -16.44
CA LYS A 204 17.38 -10.54 -17.12
C LYS A 204 17.97 -11.48 -18.16
N THR A 205 17.83 -12.80 -18.00
CA THR A 205 18.33 -13.79 -18.98
C THR A 205 17.44 -13.90 -20.22
N SER A 206 16.18 -13.52 -20.16
CA SER A 206 15.25 -13.54 -21.31
C SER A 206 15.22 -12.23 -22.14
N GLY A 207 15.92 -11.18 -21.72
CA GLY A 207 15.96 -9.86 -22.38
C GLY A 207 17.06 -9.65 -23.41
N GLY A 208 17.92 -10.63 -23.65
CA GLY A 208 19.11 -10.50 -24.47
C GLY A 208 19.00 -11.07 -25.87
N THR A 209 18.10 -10.60 -26.73
CA THR A 209 18.27 -10.65 -28.22
C THR A 209 17.15 -9.87 -28.93
N ARG A 210 17.08 -8.57 -28.79
CA ARG A 210 16.46 -7.75 -29.83
C ARG A 210 17.50 -7.38 -30.86
N ARG A 211 17.66 -8.25 -31.86
CA ARG A 211 18.37 -7.98 -33.10
C ARG A 211 17.77 -6.74 -33.78
N LYS A 212 18.53 -5.65 -33.87
CA LYS A 212 18.21 -4.52 -34.74
C LYS A 212 18.16 -5.01 -36.17
N VAL A 213 17.00 -5.17 -36.75
CA VAL A 213 16.81 -5.24 -38.19
C VAL A 213 16.98 -3.83 -38.73
N ARG A 214 18.13 -3.55 -39.35
CA ARG A 214 18.31 -2.37 -40.19
C ARG A 214 17.46 -2.56 -41.45
N SER A 215 16.47 -1.70 -41.64
CA SER A 215 15.83 -1.51 -42.93
C SER A 215 16.79 -0.70 -43.83
N SER A 216 17.44 -1.35 -44.79
CA SER A 216 18.06 -0.68 -45.93
C SER A 216 16.97 -0.35 -46.92
N THR A 217 16.68 0.93 -47.06
CA THR A 217 15.93 1.49 -48.20
C THR A 217 16.87 1.51 -49.40
N VAL A 218 16.49 0.91 -50.49
CA VAL A 218 17.10 1.11 -51.83
C VAL A 218 15.97 1.58 -52.73
N VAL A 219 16.17 2.78 -53.25
CA VAL A 219 15.66 3.46 -54.48
C VAL A 219 14.25 3.14 -54.93
#